data_6b4a338ca9479e87554d78ccd5b9d49f
#
_entry.id   6b4a338ca9479e87554d78ccd5b9d49f
#
_cell.length_a   1.000
_cell.length_b   1.000
_cell.length_c   1.000
_cell.angle_alpha   90.00
_cell.angle_beta   90.00
_cell.angle_gamma   90.00
#
_symmetry.space_group_name_H-M   'P 1'
#
loop_
_entity.id
_entity.type
_entity.pdbx_description
1 polymer ?
#
loop_
_entity_poly.entity_id
_entity_poly.type
_entity_poly.pdbx_seq_one_letter_code
_entity_poly.pdbx_strand_id
1 'polypeptide(L)'
;ATSSAASDVYKRQAMEDYKIDIMIESGPNARTVQLNLNPFTLVGATTRSGFLTNPMRERFAISNRLEHYDDDLLSQIVERSSGILKLKIDKKSCFEIARRSRGTPRISNSLLRRVRDFAQIKSDGKIDLEITKFALSSLNVDKNGLDEMDNKILETIVDKYNGGPVGLSTIATSLSENSETIEEVYEPFLIQQGFIIRTPRGRQVTEKGYNHLGRNKNNQNNLFN
;
A
#
# COMPACT_ATOMS: atom_id res chain seq x y z
N ALA A 1 -22.81 -6.90 -7.20
CA ALA A 1 -22.18 -7.76 -8.24
C ALA A 1 -22.60 -7.38 -9.67
N THR A 2 -23.77 -6.78 -9.88
CA THR A 2 -24.30 -6.40 -11.22
C THR A 2 -23.65 -5.15 -11.84
N SER A 3 -23.04 -4.28 -11.06
CA SER A 3 -22.39 -3.04 -11.52
C SER A 3 -21.07 -3.29 -12.28
N SER A 4 -20.31 -4.31 -11.92
CA SER A 4 -19.01 -4.61 -12.52
C SER A 4 -19.13 -5.18 -13.94
N ALA A 5 -20.04 -6.15 -14.16
CA ALA A 5 -20.23 -6.77 -15.47
C ALA A 5 -20.80 -5.79 -16.51
N ALA A 6 -21.74 -4.93 -16.13
CA ALA A 6 -22.26 -3.88 -17.00
C ALA A 6 -21.15 -2.88 -17.38
N SER A 7 -20.34 -2.46 -16.42
CA SER A 7 -19.19 -1.57 -16.66
C SER A 7 -18.18 -2.18 -17.66
N ASP A 8 -17.96 -3.49 -17.62
CA ASP A 8 -17.04 -4.17 -18.53
C ASP A 8 -17.59 -4.25 -19.95
N VAL A 9 -18.92 -4.38 -20.12
CA VAL A 9 -19.56 -4.35 -21.43
C VAL A 9 -19.40 -2.99 -22.11
N TYR A 10 -19.68 -1.88 -21.39
CA TYR A 10 -19.50 -0.53 -21.93
C TYR A 10 -18.05 -0.21 -22.31
N LYS A 11 -17.10 -0.61 -21.45
CA LYS A 11 -15.66 -0.44 -21.75
C LYS A 11 -15.26 -1.20 -22.99
N ARG A 12 -15.80 -2.41 -23.18
CA ARG A 12 -15.54 -3.24 -24.34
C ARG A 12 -16.04 -2.61 -25.62
N GLN A 13 -17.30 -2.16 -25.66
CA GLN A 13 -17.87 -1.45 -26.83
C GLN A 13 -17.07 -0.19 -27.17
N ALA A 14 -16.68 0.60 -26.15
CA ALA A 14 -15.87 1.79 -26.38
C ALA A 14 -14.51 1.48 -27.01
N MET A 15 -13.87 0.38 -26.60
CA MET A 15 -12.54 0.01 -27.10
C MET A 15 -12.56 -0.63 -28.48
N GLU A 16 -13.62 -1.38 -28.83
CA GLU A 16 -13.72 -2.11 -30.09
C GLU A 16 -14.44 -1.29 -31.16
N ASP A 17 -15.57 -0.72 -30.81
CA ASP A 17 -16.50 -0.11 -31.78
C ASP A 17 -16.45 1.42 -31.76
N TYR A 18 -15.70 2.03 -30.83
CA TYR A 18 -15.73 3.46 -30.59
C TYR A 18 -17.15 4.00 -30.36
N LYS A 19 -17.96 3.24 -29.63
CA LYS A 19 -19.35 3.57 -29.32
C LYS A 19 -19.64 3.31 -27.85
N ILE A 20 -20.57 4.08 -27.30
CA ILE A 20 -21.10 3.86 -25.95
C ILE A 20 -22.61 3.96 -26.02
N ASP A 21 -23.29 2.96 -25.45
CA ASP A 21 -24.73 2.96 -25.30
C ASP A 21 -25.12 3.55 -23.96
N ILE A 22 -25.81 4.67 -23.93
CA ILE A 22 -26.26 5.34 -22.70
C ILE A 22 -27.77 5.10 -22.57
N MET A 23 -28.18 4.52 -21.43
CA MET A 23 -29.58 4.46 -21.05
C MET A 23 -30.03 5.80 -20.44
N ILE A 24 -31.02 6.45 -21.07
CA ILE A 24 -31.51 7.76 -20.63
C ILE A 24 -32.57 7.63 -19.55
N GLU A 25 -33.33 6.54 -19.52
CA GLU A 25 -34.38 6.29 -18.53
C GLU A 25 -34.33 4.84 -18.02
N SER A 26 -34.75 4.62 -16.79
CA SER A 26 -34.91 3.29 -16.20
C SER A 26 -36.40 2.92 -16.16
N GLY A 27 -36.77 1.70 -16.56
CA GLY A 27 -38.12 1.19 -16.52
C GLY A 27 -38.67 0.76 -17.90
N PRO A 28 -40.00 0.59 -18.05
CA PRO A 28 -40.61 0.10 -19.27
C PRO A 28 -40.38 0.98 -20.52
N ASN A 29 -40.03 2.24 -20.32
CA ASN A 29 -39.76 3.23 -21.35
C ASN A 29 -38.26 3.51 -21.55
N ALA A 30 -37.38 2.65 -21.07
CA ALA A 30 -35.93 2.82 -21.19
C ALA A 30 -35.55 2.98 -22.68
N ARG A 31 -34.87 4.08 -23.00
CA ARG A 31 -34.30 4.36 -24.31
C ARG A 31 -32.79 4.35 -24.25
N THR A 32 -32.17 3.63 -25.17
CA THR A 32 -30.72 3.62 -25.32
C THR A 32 -30.35 4.59 -26.43
N VAL A 33 -29.43 5.50 -26.12
CA VAL A 33 -28.82 6.40 -27.11
C VAL A 33 -27.37 5.98 -27.30
N GLN A 34 -27.02 5.66 -28.54
CA GLN A 34 -25.67 5.31 -28.93
C GLN A 34 -24.86 6.59 -29.24
N LEU A 35 -23.75 6.78 -28.54
CA LEU A 35 -22.80 7.85 -28.80
C LEU A 35 -21.59 7.31 -29.54
N ASN A 36 -21.20 7.98 -30.62
CA ASN A 36 -19.93 7.71 -31.30
C ASN A 36 -18.80 8.41 -30.60
N LEU A 37 -17.69 7.70 -30.35
CA LEU A 37 -16.47 8.23 -29.75
C LEU A 37 -15.44 8.51 -30.84
N ASN A 38 -14.67 9.57 -30.68
CA ASN A 38 -13.46 9.75 -31.47
C ASN A 38 -12.42 8.70 -31.06
N PRO A 39 -11.49 8.31 -31.96
CA PRO A 39 -10.36 7.44 -31.60
C PRO A 39 -9.64 7.96 -30.35
N PHE A 40 -9.38 7.08 -29.38
CA PHE A 40 -8.74 7.42 -28.10
C PHE A 40 -7.78 6.33 -27.67
N THR A 41 -6.87 6.66 -26.78
CA THR A 41 -6.01 5.69 -26.08
C THR A 41 -6.53 5.48 -24.67
N LEU A 42 -6.85 4.24 -24.33
CA LEU A 42 -7.27 3.88 -22.97
C LEU A 42 -6.06 3.45 -22.16
N VAL A 43 -5.87 4.10 -21.01
CA VAL A 43 -4.88 3.72 -20.02
C VAL A 43 -5.60 3.27 -18.75
N GLY A 44 -5.32 2.07 -18.28
CA GLY A 44 -5.89 1.51 -17.07
C GLY A 44 -4.80 1.16 -16.07
N ALA A 45 -5.10 1.29 -14.78
CA ALA A 45 -4.25 0.84 -13.68
C ALA A 45 -5.11 0.09 -12.65
N THR A 46 -4.58 -0.99 -12.11
CA THR A 46 -5.23 -1.78 -11.07
C THR A 46 -4.20 -2.42 -10.15
N THR A 47 -4.54 -2.53 -8.89
CA THR A 47 -3.76 -3.33 -7.92
C THR A 47 -4.16 -4.81 -7.95
N ARG A 48 -5.30 -5.14 -8.58
CA ARG A 48 -5.91 -6.47 -8.63
C ARG A 48 -6.02 -6.97 -10.08
N SER A 49 -4.89 -7.21 -10.73
CA SER A 49 -4.87 -7.68 -12.13
C SER A 49 -5.60 -9.03 -12.33
N GLY A 50 -5.67 -9.86 -11.28
CA GLY A 50 -6.39 -11.14 -11.30
C GLY A 50 -7.91 -11.00 -11.45
N PHE A 51 -8.50 -9.86 -11.09
CA PHE A 51 -9.92 -9.59 -11.26
C PHE A 51 -10.30 -9.08 -12.65
N LEU A 52 -9.31 -8.73 -13.48
CA LEU A 52 -9.57 -8.42 -14.89
C LEU A 52 -9.94 -9.70 -15.65
N THR A 53 -11.09 -9.69 -16.30
CA THR A 53 -11.50 -10.81 -17.15
C THR A 53 -10.50 -10.99 -18.31
N ASN A 54 -10.31 -12.23 -18.79
CA ASN A 54 -9.42 -12.48 -19.92
C ASN A 54 -9.73 -11.61 -21.13
N PRO A 55 -11.02 -11.45 -21.55
CA PRO A 55 -11.34 -10.56 -22.66
C PRO A 55 -10.94 -9.10 -22.45
N MET A 56 -11.02 -8.58 -21.22
CA MET A 56 -10.54 -7.22 -20.92
C MET A 56 -9.02 -7.12 -20.98
N ARG A 57 -8.32 -8.13 -20.47
CA ARG A 57 -6.85 -8.17 -20.45
C ARG A 57 -6.27 -8.21 -21.88
N GLU A 58 -6.88 -9.00 -22.78
CA GLU A 58 -6.44 -9.15 -24.17
C GLU A 58 -6.59 -7.87 -25.01
N ARG A 59 -7.49 -6.95 -24.58
CA ARG A 59 -7.69 -5.66 -25.26
C ARG A 59 -6.63 -4.62 -24.95
N PHE A 60 -5.87 -4.81 -23.87
CA PHE A 60 -4.72 -3.96 -23.58
C PHE A 60 -3.48 -4.53 -24.28
N ALA A 61 -3.08 -3.89 -25.38
CA ALA A 61 -1.92 -4.32 -26.17
C ALA A 61 -0.60 -4.27 -25.37
N ILE A 62 -0.52 -3.38 -24.38
CA ILE A 62 0.64 -3.20 -23.52
C ILE A 62 0.21 -3.42 -22.08
N SER A 63 0.86 -4.36 -21.40
CA SER A 63 0.65 -4.63 -19.99
C SER A 63 2.00 -4.55 -19.26
N ASN A 64 2.12 -3.59 -18.36
CA ASN A 64 3.31 -3.38 -17.54
C ASN A 64 3.00 -3.64 -16.07
N ARG A 65 3.88 -4.37 -15.40
CA ARG A 65 3.85 -4.49 -13.95
C ARG A 65 4.71 -3.39 -13.34
N LEU A 66 4.13 -2.58 -12.48
CA LEU A 66 4.85 -1.59 -11.71
C LEU A 66 5.35 -2.24 -10.42
N GLU A 67 6.63 -2.09 -10.15
CA GLU A 67 7.28 -2.56 -8.93
C GLU A 67 7.47 -1.41 -7.95
N HIS A 68 7.76 -1.74 -6.69
CA HIS A 68 8.13 -0.74 -5.69
C HIS A 68 9.49 -0.11 -6.06
N TYR A 69 9.61 1.17 -5.77
CA TYR A 69 10.87 1.88 -5.94
C TYR A 69 11.88 1.46 -4.86
N ASP A 70 13.16 1.43 -5.22
CA ASP A 70 14.24 1.34 -4.24
C ASP A 70 14.42 2.64 -3.44
N ASP A 71 15.22 2.58 -2.39
CA ASP A 71 15.44 3.71 -1.50
C ASP A 71 16.17 4.87 -2.18
N ASP A 72 17.08 4.57 -3.13
CA ASP A 72 17.84 5.58 -3.85
C ASP A 72 16.96 6.38 -4.81
N LEU A 73 16.11 5.70 -5.59
CA LEU A 73 15.15 6.36 -6.48
C LEU A 73 14.11 7.15 -5.69
N LEU A 74 13.61 6.60 -4.57
CA LEU A 74 12.70 7.35 -3.70
C LEU A 74 13.37 8.57 -3.08
N SER A 75 14.64 8.49 -2.70
CA SER A 75 15.40 9.64 -2.20
C SER A 75 15.48 10.76 -3.23
N GLN A 76 15.71 10.44 -4.51
CA GLN A 76 15.68 11.40 -5.60
C GLN A 76 14.28 12.02 -5.78
N ILE A 77 13.22 11.22 -5.63
CA ILE A 77 11.84 11.72 -5.68
C ILE A 77 11.56 12.69 -4.52
N VAL A 78 12.04 12.38 -3.31
CA VAL A 78 11.92 13.25 -2.14
C VAL A 78 12.69 14.56 -2.37
N GLU A 79 13.93 14.49 -2.88
CA GLU A 79 14.76 15.66 -3.20
C GLU A 79 14.05 16.55 -4.23
N ARG A 80 13.55 15.99 -5.33
CA ARG A 80 12.78 16.72 -6.33
C ARG A 80 11.53 17.38 -5.72
N SER A 81 10.79 16.64 -4.92
CA SER A 81 9.55 17.12 -4.29
C SER A 81 9.84 18.25 -3.28
N SER A 82 10.95 18.16 -2.55
CA SER A 82 11.39 19.19 -1.63
C SER A 82 11.74 20.50 -2.37
N GLY A 83 12.36 20.39 -3.54
CA GLY A 83 12.63 21.54 -4.42
C GLY A 83 11.35 22.25 -4.89
N ILE A 84 10.32 21.47 -5.30
CA ILE A 84 9.00 22.01 -5.68
C ILE A 84 8.34 22.72 -4.49
N LEU A 85 8.45 22.17 -3.29
CA LEU A 85 7.92 22.76 -2.06
C LEU A 85 8.81 23.84 -1.46
N LYS A 86 9.96 24.16 -2.10
CA LYS A 86 10.95 25.16 -1.65
C LYS A 86 11.47 24.88 -0.22
N LEU A 87 11.68 23.61 0.11
CA LEU A 87 12.17 23.17 1.42
C LEU A 87 13.70 23.09 1.43
N LYS A 88 14.28 23.46 2.57
CA LYS A 88 15.72 23.25 2.82
C LYS A 88 15.91 21.92 3.53
N ILE A 89 16.30 20.89 2.78
CA ILE A 89 16.50 19.52 3.27
C ILE A 89 17.88 19.01 2.87
N ASP A 90 18.52 18.21 3.72
CA ASP A 90 19.76 17.54 3.38
C ASP A 90 19.53 16.16 2.74
N LYS A 91 20.53 15.64 2.03
CA LYS A 91 20.45 14.35 1.33
C LYS A 91 20.24 13.16 2.29
N LYS A 92 20.78 13.24 3.50
CA LYS A 92 20.61 12.17 4.50
C LYS A 92 19.18 12.09 4.97
N SER A 93 18.51 13.23 5.12
CA SER A 93 17.09 13.32 5.44
C SER A 93 16.21 12.82 4.30
N CYS A 94 16.55 13.13 3.04
CA CYS A 94 15.84 12.58 1.87
C CYS A 94 15.91 11.04 1.88
N PHE A 95 17.08 10.47 2.10
CA PHE A 95 17.27 9.02 2.17
C PHE A 95 16.54 8.39 3.37
N GLU A 96 16.58 9.04 4.55
CA GLU A 96 15.89 8.56 5.74
C GLU A 96 14.36 8.53 5.56
N ILE A 97 13.77 9.52 4.87
CA ILE A 97 12.35 9.51 4.49
C ILE A 97 12.09 8.40 3.47
N ALA A 98 12.94 8.27 2.45
CA ALA A 98 12.79 7.30 1.38
C ALA A 98 12.73 5.86 1.91
N ARG A 99 13.68 5.45 2.72
CA ARG A 99 13.76 4.08 3.24
C ARG A 99 12.60 3.67 4.14
N ARG A 100 11.88 4.65 4.75
CA ARG A 100 10.68 4.40 5.55
C ARG A 100 9.39 4.54 4.73
N SER A 101 9.49 4.74 3.42
CA SER A 101 8.36 5.02 2.53
C SER A 101 7.78 3.77 1.85
N ARG A 102 8.17 2.58 2.24
CA ARG A 102 7.64 1.30 1.73
C ARG A 102 7.69 1.19 0.21
N GLY A 103 8.74 1.71 -0.44
CA GLY A 103 8.87 1.66 -1.89
C GLY A 103 7.85 2.51 -2.66
N THR A 104 7.12 3.43 -2.01
CA THR A 104 5.98 4.13 -2.59
C THR A 104 6.16 5.65 -2.61
N PRO A 105 6.18 6.32 -3.79
CA PRO A 105 6.31 7.77 -3.91
C PRO A 105 5.21 8.57 -3.19
N ARG A 106 3.99 8.03 -3.14
CA ARG A 106 2.88 8.65 -2.41
C ARG A 106 3.17 8.75 -0.92
N ILE A 107 3.71 7.67 -0.32
CA ILE A 107 4.07 7.64 1.10
C ILE A 107 5.25 8.56 1.35
N SER A 108 6.30 8.53 0.52
CA SER A 108 7.47 9.40 0.70
C SER A 108 7.10 10.88 0.67
N ASN A 109 6.23 11.29 -0.26
CA ASN A 109 5.73 12.65 -0.33
C ASN A 109 4.83 13.02 0.86
N SER A 110 4.07 12.07 1.39
CA SER A 110 3.28 12.28 2.61
C SER A 110 4.18 12.48 3.83
N LEU A 111 5.18 11.62 4.01
CA LEU A 111 6.15 11.73 5.10
C LEU A 111 6.96 13.04 4.98
N LEU A 112 7.41 13.42 3.78
CA LEU A 112 8.11 14.69 3.56
C LEU A 112 7.27 15.89 4.05
N ARG A 113 5.98 15.93 3.73
CA ARG A 113 5.09 17.00 4.20
C ARG A 113 4.96 17.01 5.72
N ARG A 114 4.87 15.85 6.36
CA ARG A 114 4.81 15.77 7.83
C ARG A 114 6.13 16.21 8.47
N VAL A 115 7.26 15.73 7.95
CA VAL A 115 8.59 16.15 8.44
C VAL A 115 8.76 17.68 8.30
N ARG A 116 8.29 18.28 7.20
CA ARG A 116 8.24 19.75 7.05
C ARG A 116 7.46 20.41 8.18
N ASP A 117 6.27 19.91 8.51
CA ASP A 117 5.41 20.49 9.55
C ASP A 117 6.14 20.49 10.91
N PHE A 118 6.84 19.38 11.23
CA PHE A 118 7.70 19.33 12.42
C PHE A 118 8.88 20.32 12.37
N ALA A 119 9.54 20.43 11.21
CA ALA A 119 10.65 21.35 11.03
C ALA A 119 10.23 22.82 11.18
N GLN A 120 9.05 23.18 10.72
CA GLN A 120 8.51 24.53 10.89
C GLN A 120 8.24 24.92 12.35
N ILE A 121 7.93 23.93 13.19
CA ILE A 121 7.62 24.17 14.61
C ILE A 121 8.89 24.09 15.47
N LYS A 122 9.82 23.16 15.17
CA LYS A 122 10.97 22.83 16.02
C LYS A 122 12.32 23.35 15.53
N SER A 123 12.41 23.75 14.27
CA SER A 123 13.60 24.34 13.66
C SER A 123 13.14 25.39 12.66
N ASP A 124 13.90 26.38 12.33
CA ASP A 124 13.55 27.48 11.39
C ASP A 124 13.19 27.01 9.97
N GLY A 125 12.44 25.91 9.87
CA GLY A 125 12.01 25.27 8.62
C GLY A 125 13.12 24.47 7.90
N LYS A 126 14.29 24.31 8.51
CA LYS A 126 15.36 23.45 7.98
C LYS A 126 15.12 22.01 8.38
N ILE A 127 15.15 21.13 7.39
CA ILE A 127 14.98 19.67 7.58
C ILE A 127 16.37 19.04 7.57
N ASP A 128 16.85 18.65 8.73
CA ASP A 128 18.06 17.86 8.92
C ASP A 128 17.71 16.45 9.42
N LEU A 129 18.73 15.62 9.56
CA LEU A 129 18.54 14.21 9.93
C LEU A 129 17.93 14.04 11.33
N GLU A 130 18.24 14.94 12.29
CA GLU A 130 17.70 14.86 13.64
C GLU A 130 16.21 15.16 13.67
N ILE A 131 15.79 16.27 13.05
CA ILE A 131 14.38 16.62 12.90
C ILE A 131 13.63 15.53 12.13
N THR A 132 14.24 14.98 11.08
CA THR A 132 13.64 13.91 10.30
C THR A 132 13.38 12.68 11.15
N LYS A 133 14.36 12.20 11.89
CA LYS A 133 14.21 11.04 12.79
C LYS A 133 13.19 11.30 13.89
N PHE A 134 13.24 12.50 14.49
CA PHE A 134 12.26 12.90 15.51
C PHE A 134 10.83 12.91 14.94
N ALA A 135 10.61 13.51 13.79
CA ALA A 135 9.29 13.57 13.15
C ALA A 135 8.77 12.17 12.81
N LEU A 136 9.60 11.32 12.20
CA LEU A 136 9.21 9.95 11.82
C LEU A 136 8.90 9.09 13.05
N SER A 137 9.67 9.24 14.13
CA SER A 137 9.39 8.58 15.42
C SER A 137 8.07 9.07 16.02
N SER A 138 7.80 10.37 15.99
CA SER A 138 6.54 10.96 16.48
C SER A 138 5.32 10.54 15.66
N LEU A 139 5.53 10.11 14.43
CA LEU A 139 4.50 9.53 13.54
C LEU A 139 4.36 8.02 13.70
N ASN A 140 5.05 7.40 14.65
CA ASN A 140 5.11 5.95 14.87
C ASN A 140 5.57 5.16 13.63
N VAL A 141 6.41 5.78 12.78
CA VAL A 141 7.05 5.09 11.64
C VAL A 141 8.45 4.69 12.06
N ASP A 142 8.68 3.41 12.19
CA ASP A 142 9.94 2.88 12.67
C ASP A 142 11.05 2.85 11.59
N LYS A 143 12.24 2.35 11.99
CA LYS A 143 13.41 2.27 11.10
C LYS A 143 13.22 1.38 9.86
N ASN A 144 12.26 0.45 9.88
CA ASN A 144 11.93 -0.46 8.79
C ASN A 144 10.70 0.01 7.99
N GLY A 145 10.13 1.17 8.31
CA GLY A 145 8.94 1.70 7.68
C GLY A 145 7.63 1.06 8.16
N LEU A 146 7.67 0.31 9.27
CA LEU A 146 6.46 -0.20 9.88
C LEU A 146 5.77 0.92 10.66
N ASP A 147 4.44 0.97 10.53
CA ASP A 147 3.61 1.85 11.33
C ASP A 147 3.05 1.15 12.59
N GLU A 148 2.23 1.87 13.33
CA GLU A 148 1.64 1.36 14.56
C GLU A 148 0.80 0.09 14.32
N MET A 149 0.04 0.03 13.22
CA MET A 149 -0.82 -1.12 12.94
C MET A 149 0.00 -2.34 12.50
N ASP A 150 1.05 -2.15 11.69
CA ASP A 150 1.97 -3.24 11.35
C ASP A 150 2.57 -3.88 12.59
N ASN A 151 3.05 -3.05 13.53
CA ASN A 151 3.62 -3.53 14.79
C ASN A 151 2.57 -4.25 15.64
N LYS A 152 1.35 -3.72 15.74
CA LYS A 152 0.24 -4.38 16.45
C LYS A 152 -0.12 -5.73 15.83
N ILE A 153 -0.08 -5.86 14.50
CA ILE A 153 -0.30 -7.14 13.81
C ILE A 153 0.77 -8.15 14.22
N LEU A 154 2.06 -7.76 14.16
CA LEU A 154 3.16 -8.64 14.53
C LEU A 154 3.10 -9.04 16.01
N GLU A 155 2.89 -8.07 16.92
CA GLU A 155 2.72 -8.30 18.35
C GLU A 155 1.54 -9.23 18.64
N THR A 156 0.40 -9.01 18.00
CA THR A 156 -0.77 -9.88 18.16
C THR A 156 -0.47 -11.31 17.78
N ILE A 157 0.18 -11.55 16.64
CA ILE A 157 0.52 -12.91 16.20
C ILE A 157 1.54 -13.54 17.14
N VAL A 158 2.54 -12.77 17.61
CA VAL A 158 3.58 -13.30 18.52
C VAL A 158 3.03 -13.55 19.91
N ASP A 159 2.33 -12.58 20.50
CA ASP A 159 1.97 -12.62 21.92
C ASP A 159 0.73 -13.43 22.21
N LYS A 160 -0.28 -13.30 21.37
CA LYS A 160 -1.56 -14.00 21.57
C LYS A 160 -1.60 -15.38 20.91
N TYR A 161 -0.79 -15.58 19.84
CA TYR A 161 -0.86 -16.81 19.03
C TYR A 161 0.51 -17.49 18.85
N ASN A 162 1.46 -17.22 19.73
CA ASN A 162 2.78 -17.86 19.76
C ASN A 162 3.50 -17.85 18.39
N GLY A 163 3.37 -16.74 17.64
CA GLY A 163 3.97 -16.58 16.33
C GLY A 163 3.19 -17.21 15.17
N GLY A 164 2.04 -17.77 15.42
CA GLY A 164 1.18 -18.41 14.44
C GLY A 164 1.51 -19.91 14.19
N PRO A 165 0.83 -20.52 13.20
CA PRO A 165 -0.06 -19.90 12.19
C PRO A 165 -1.43 -19.50 12.73
N VAL A 166 -1.93 -18.34 12.36
CA VAL A 166 -3.22 -17.79 12.79
C VAL A 166 -4.03 -17.28 11.59
N GLY A 167 -5.35 -17.51 11.63
CA GLY A 167 -6.26 -17.09 10.55
C GLY A 167 -6.41 -15.57 10.46
N LEU A 168 -6.64 -15.04 9.25
CA LEU A 168 -6.83 -13.61 9.00
C LEU A 168 -7.97 -13.01 9.84
N SER A 169 -9.13 -13.68 9.86
CA SER A 169 -10.30 -13.24 10.64
C SER A 169 -10.01 -13.17 12.13
N THR A 170 -9.20 -14.08 12.66
CA THR A 170 -8.79 -14.10 14.06
C THR A 170 -7.89 -12.92 14.40
N ILE A 171 -6.94 -12.58 13.51
CA ILE A 171 -6.10 -11.39 13.66
C ILE A 171 -6.96 -10.13 13.63
N ALA A 172 -7.85 -10.02 12.64
CA ALA A 172 -8.75 -8.90 12.46
C ALA A 172 -9.63 -8.65 13.69
N THR A 173 -10.27 -9.70 14.20
CA THR A 173 -11.07 -9.64 15.43
C THR A 173 -10.23 -9.19 16.63
N SER A 174 -9.00 -9.70 16.77
CA SER A 174 -8.11 -9.35 17.88
C SER A 174 -7.66 -7.88 17.87
N LEU A 175 -7.67 -7.26 16.69
CA LEU A 175 -7.28 -5.85 16.46
C LEU A 175 -8.48 -4.92 16.32
N SER A 176 -9.72 -5.47 16.32
CA SER A 176 -10.95 -4.73 16.03
C SER A 176 -10.88 -4.03 14.65
N GLU A 177 -10.28 -4.71 13.66
CA GLU A 177 -10.09 -4.21 12.31
C GLU A 177 -10.81 -5.10 11.30
N ASN A 178 -11.04 -4.58 10.08
CA ASN A 178 -11.62 -5.36 9.00
C ASN A 178 -10.56 -6.32 8.40
N SER A 179 -10.94 -7.58 8.15
CA SER A 179 -10.06 -8.58 7.53
C SER A 179 -9.54 -8.12 6.16
N GLU A 180 -10.38 -7.50 5.35
CA GLU A 180 -10.02 -6.98 4.03
C GLU A 180 -8.97 -5.86 4.13
N THR A 181 -9.09 -4.97 5.13
CA THR A 181 -8.09 -3.93 5.40
C THR A 181 -6.73 -4.54 5.74
N ILE A 182 -6.70 -5.56 6.60
CA ILE A 182 -5.43 -6.23 6.93
C ILE A 182 -4.83 -6.89 5.69
N GLU A 183 -5.63 -7.62 4.91
CA GLU A 183 -5.17 -8.36 3.74
C GLU A 183 -4.69 -7.46 2.59
N GLU A 184 -5.31 -6.29 2.40
CA GLU A 184 -5.01 -5.44 1.25
C GLU A 184 -4.03 -4.31 1.55
N VAL A 185 -3.99 -3.83 2.79
CA VAL A 185 -3.20 -2.65 3.15
C VAL A 185 -1.90 -3.03 3.87
N TYR A 186 -1.98 -3.93 4.87
CA TYR A 186 -0.85 -4.22 5.75
C TYR A 186 -0.09 -5.50 5.37
N GLU A 187 -0.80 -6.58 5.13
CA GLU A 187 -0.19 -7.89 4.86
C GLU A 187 0.78 -7.89 3.67
N PRO A 188 0.50 -7.22 2.52
CA PRO A 188 1.40 -7.25 1.38
C PRO A 188 2.78 -6.70 1.70
N PHE A 189 2.86 -5.61 2.45
CA PHE A 189 4.13 -5.03 2.87
C PHE A 189 4.86 -5.92 3.87
N LEU A 190 4.17 -6.44 4.87
CA LEU A 190 4.74 -7.34 5.87
C LEU A 190 5.31 -8.63 5.25
N ILE A 191 4.62 -9.20 4.24
CA ILE A 191 5.08 -10.37 3.49
C ILE A 191 6.29 -10.00 2.62
N GLN A 192 6.20 -8.92 1.85
CA GLN A 192 7.28 -8.47 0.96
C GLN A 192 8.56 -8.20 1.73
N GLN A 193 8.44 -7.59 2.90
CA GLN A 193 9.56 -7.33 3.78
C GLN A 193 10.01 -8.56 4.57
N GLY A 194 9.28 -9.67 4.48
CA GLY A 194 9.63 -10.93 5.12
C GLY A 194 9.42 -10.94 6.63
N PHE A 195 8.52 -10.13 7.18
CA PHE A 195 8.15 -10.16 8.60
C PHE A 195 7.16 -11.28 8.91
N ILE A 196 6.25 -11.57 7.97
CA ILE A 196 5.29 -12.67 8.05
C ILE A 196 5.34 -13.50 6.78
N ILE A 197 4.85 -14.74 6.88
CA ILE A 197 4.61 -15.64 5.77
C ILE A 197 3.16 -16.11 5.78
N ARG A 198 2.61 -16.37 4.59
CA ARG A 198 1.30 -16.98 4.41
C ARG A 198 1.46 -18.50 4.29
N THR A 199 0.80 -19.25 5.13
CA THR A 199 0.76 -20.71 5.12
C THR A 199 -0.68 -21.21 4.87
N PRO A 200 -0.90 -22.49 4.51
CA PRO A 200 -2.26 -23.03 4.38
C PRO A 200 -3.11 -22.92 5.65
N ARG A 201 -2.47 -22.84 6.83
CA ARG A 201 -3.14 -22.73 8.14
C ARG A 201 -3.34 -21.28 8.59
N GLY A 202 -2.75 -20.30 7.90
CA GLY A 202 -2.84 -18.88 8.26
C GLY A 202 -1.50 -18.14 8.17
N ARG A 203 -1.40 -17.03 8.88
CA ARG A 203 -0.24 -16.12 8.90
C ARG A 203 0.70 -16.52 10.04
N GLN A 204 2.00 -16.50 9.77
CA GLN A 204 3.03 -16.85 10.73
C GLN A 204 4.15 -15.82 10.70
N VAL A 205 4.62 -15.41 11.87
CA VAL A 205 5.74 -14.47 12.00
C VAL A 205 7.06 -15.21 11.71
N THR A 206 7.94 -14.55 10.96
CA THR A 206 9.27 -15.05 10.63
C THR A 206 10.27 -14.72 11.74
N GLU A 207 11.49 -15.27 11.64
CA GLU A 207 12.60 -14.89 12.54
C GLU A 207 12.88 -13.38 12.48
N LYS A 208 12.82 -12.78 11.27
CA LYS A 208 12.95 -11.32 11.10
C LYS A 208 11.89 -10.56 11.88
N GLY A 209 10.64 -11.04 11.88
CA GLY A 209 9.56 -10.43 12.65
C GLY A 209 9.79 -10.53 14.15
N TYR A 210 10.25 -11.66 14.66
CA TYR A 210 10.63 -11.81 16.08
C TYR A 210 11.77 -10.87 16.46
N ASN A 211 12.84 -10.83 15.67
CA ASN A 211 13.99 -9.95 15.91
C ASN A 211 13.61 -8.47 15.88
N HIS A 212 12.67 -8.10 15.02
CA HIS A 212 12.13 -6.74 14.94
C HIS A 212 11.46 -6.31 16.26
N LEU A 213 10.67 -7.21 16.85
CA LEU A 213 10.02 -6.99 18.15
C LEU A 213 10.98 -7.15 19.36
N GLY A 214 12.26 -7.44 19.12
CA GLY A 214 13.22 -7.72 20.19
C GLY A 214 12.95 -9.02 20.93
N ARG A 215 12.31 -10.00 20.29
CA ARG A 215 11.92 -11.28 20.90
C ARG A 215 12.63 -12.43 20.22
N ASN A 216 12.89 -13.52 20.98
CA ASN A 216 13.49 -14.74 20.47
C ASN A 216 12.42 -15.82 20.28
N LYS A 217 12.40 -16.43 19.11
CA LYS A 217 11.49 -17.54 18.79
C LYS A 217 11.66 -18.75 19.73
N ASN A 218 12.86 -18.94 20.29
CA ASN A 218 13.21 -20.11 21.09
C ASN A 218 12.78 -20.05 22.57
N ASN A 219 12.38 -18.89 23.10
CA ASN A 219 12.02 -18.78 24.52
C ASN A 219 10.59 -19.20 24.87
N GLN A 220 9.76 -19.53 23.89
CA GLN A 220 8.36 -19.91 24.13
C GLN A 220 8.16 -21.43 24.34
N ASN A 221 9.14 -22.27 24.00
CA ASN A 221 9.02 -23.72 24.22
C ASN A 221 9.48 -24.21 25.60
N ASN A 222 9.97 -23.36 26.48
CA ASN A 222 10.56 -23.75 27.77
C ASN A 222 9.67 -23.48 29.01
N LEU A 223 8.37 -23.15 28.84
CA LEU A 223 7.48 -22.91 29.98
C LEU A 223 6.70 -24.16 30.44
N PHE A 224 6.89 -25.31 29.77
CA PHE A 224 6.24 -26.58 30.13
C PHE A 224 7.20 -27.78 30.00
N ASN A 225 8.37 -27.71 30.66
CA ASN A 225 9.16 -28.88 31.02
C ASN A 225 9.48 -28.83 32.51
#